data_af2b746d6055fb24f144d2de779416c2
#
_entry.id   af2b746d6055fb24f144d2de779416c2
#
_cell.length_a   1.000
_cell.length_b   1.000
_cell.length_c   1.000
_cell.angle_alpha   90.00
_cell.angle_beta   90.00
_cell.angle_gamma   90.00
#
_symmetry.space_group_name_H-M   'P 1'
#
loop_
_entity.id
_entity.type
_entity.pdbx_description
1 polymer ?
#
loop_
_entity_poly.entity_id
_entity_poly.type
_entity_poly.pdbx_seq_one_letter_code
_entity_poly.pdbx_strand_id
1 'polypeptide(L)'
;MRGLFITLEGGDGAGKSTQIRNIEKFFAEKGMTVTHTREPGGPPIAEKLRAILLDPANKEMHAVTEMLIYAAGRAQNVREIVEPALERGEIVICDRYVDSSIAYQAYGRGLGEMVAEVNHRATGGLRPDLTIWLDIDPETGKARAAHDKDPDRLEQESTSFHTRVREGYASIAKAEPERFKRVDATGTVDEIKDEIFRFLEELCKARGL
;
A
#
# COMPACT_ATOMS: atom_id res chain seq x y z
N MET A 1 16.03 8.97 -17.25
CA MET A 1 15.64 7.59 -16.86
C MET A 1 14.34 7.71 -16.08
N ARG A 2 13.37 6.81 -16.27
CA ARG A 2 12.13 6.82 -15.47
C ARG A 2 12.46 6.52 -14.01
N GLY A 3 11.79 7.20 -13.08
CA GLY A 3 11.93 6.96 -11.65
C GLY A 3 11.50 5.56 -11.20
N LEU A 4 11.71 5.24 -9.92
CA LEU A 4 11.28 3.99 -9.30
C LEU A 4 9.95 4.17 -8.58
N PHE A 5 9.07 3.18 -8.69
CA PHE A 5 7.80 3.13 -7.98
C PHE A 5 7.82 2.03 -6.91
N ILE A 6 7.76 2.44 -5.64
CA ILE A 6 7.83 1.55 -4.48
C ILE A 6 6.54 1.69 -3.67
N THR A 7 5.95 0.58 -3.27
CA THR A 7 4.76 0.58 -2.42
C THR A 7 5.00 -0.15 -1.11
N LEU A 8 4.34 0.32 -0.04
CA LEU A 8 4.31 -0.37 1.24
C LEU A 8 2.90 -0.86 1.52
N GLU A 9 2.80 -2.11 1.88
CA GLU A 9 1.56 -2.81 2.17
C GLU A 9 1.59 -3.43 3.58
N GLY A 10 0.43 -3.75 4.11
CA GLY A 10 0.29 -4.38 5.42
C GLY A 10 -0.88 -3.84 6.21
N GLY A 11 -1.31 -4.58 7.24
CA GLY A 11 -2.38 -4.20 8.15
C GLY A 11 -2.08 -2.95 8.97
N ASP A 12 -3.06 -2.51 9.76
CA ASP A 12 -2.86 -1.41 10.68
C ASP A 12 -1.96 -1.86 11.84
N GLY A 13 -1.17 -0.95 12.38
CA GLY A 13 -0.15 -1.28 13.38
C GLY A 13 1.09 -2.02 12.86
N ALA A 14 1.18 -2.31 11.54
CA ALA A 14 2.37 -2.97 10.95
C ALA A 14 3.63 -2.10 10.91
N GLY A 15 3.53 -0.80 11.18
CA GLY A 15 4.67 0.11 11.21
C GLY A 15 5.00 0.79 9.87
N LYS A 16 4.07 0.79 8.90
CA LYS A 16 4.27 1.38 7.56
C LYS A 16 4.82 2.80 7.61
N SER A 17 4.19 3.70 8.33
CA SER A 17 4.61 5.12 8.39
C SER A 17 6.03 5.32 8.94
N THR A 18 6.49 4.43 9.82
CA THR A 18 7.87 4.46 10.34
C THR A 18 8.85 4.01 9.25
N GLN A 19 8.54 2.93 8.55
CA GLN A 19 9.41 2.41 7.50
C GLN A 19 9.41 3.28 6.24
N ILE A 20 8.30 3.96 5.92
CA ILE A 20 8.27 4.97 4.85
C ILE A 20 9.31 6.06 5.12
N ARG A 21 9.35 6.63 6.33
CA ARG A 21 10.36 7.65 6.70
C ARG A 21 11.80 7.13 6.57
N ASN A 22 12.03 5.86 6.91
CA ASN A 22 13.34 5.24 6.74
C ASN A 22 13.71 5.10 5.26
N ILE A 23 12.77 4.71 4.40
CA ILE A 23 12.97 4.59 2.95
C ILE A 23 13.20 5.98 2.32
N GLU A 24 12.44 6.99 2.71
CA GLU A 24 12.63 8.38 2.27
C GLU A 24 14.07 8.84 2.59
N LYS A 25 14.52 8.58 3.82
CA LYS A 25 15.87 8.92 4.25
C LYS A 25 16.94 8.18 3.45
N PHE A 26 16.77 6.89 3.22
CA PHE A 26 17.67 6.05 2.41
C PHE A 26 17.93 6.64 1.03
N PHE A 27 16.89 7.08 0.32
CA PHE A 27 17.02 7.69 -1.01
C PHE A 27 17.54 9.13 -0.95
N ALA A 28 17.12 9.90 0.05
CA ALA A 28 17.62 11.27 0.24
C ALA A 28 19.13 11.30 0.52
N GLU A 29 19.67 10.36 1.31
CA GLU A 29 21.11 10.21 1.56
C GLU A 29 21.90 9.86 0.29
N LYS A 30 21.25 9.26 -0.70
CA LYS A 30 21.80 8.99 -2.04
C LYS A 30 21.63 10.18 -3.01
N GLY A 31 21.10 11.32 -2.56
CA GLY A 31 20.84 12.50 -3.37
C GLY A 31 19.67 12.38 -4.33
N MET A 32 18.78 11.41 -4.13
CA MET A 32 17.61 11.18 -4.97
C MET A 32 16.41 11.96 -4.47
N THR A 33 15.63 12.54 -5.39
CA THR A 33 14.36 13.20 -5.06
C THR A 33 13.29 12.14 -4.81
N VAL A 34 12.56 12.30 -3.70
CA VAL A 34 11.48 11.38 -3.29
C VAL A 34 10.14 12.11 -3.31
N THR A 35 9.16 11.52 -3.97
CA THR A 35 7.75 11.91 -3.88
C THR A 35 6.99 10.86 -3.08
N HIS A 36 6.34 11.29 -2.00
CA HIS A 36 5.50 10.42 -1.15
C HIS A 36 4.02 10.69 -1.42
N THR A 37 3.26 9.62 -1.57
CA THR A 37 1.79 9.64 -1.62
C THR A 37 1.20 8.46 -0.87
N ARG A 38 -0.13 8.43 -0.73
CA ARG A 38 -0.84 7.34 -0.04
C ARG A 38 -2.18 7.04 -0.68
N GLU A 39 -2.68 5.84 -0.46
CA GLU A 39 -4.03 5.44 -0.86
C GLU A 39 -4.81 4.77 0.31
N PRO A 40 -6.10 5.05 0.43
CA PRO A 40 -6.85 6.06 -0.36
C PRO A 40 -6.41 7.47 0.01
N GLY A 41 -6.39 8.38 -0.98
CA GLY A 41 -6.03 9.78 -0.79
C GLY A 41 -4.93 10.26 -1.73
N GLY A 42 -4.13 11.22 -1.28
CA GLY A 42 -3.09 11.90 -2.04
C GLY A 42 -3.60 13.24 -2.60
N PRO A 43 -4.05 13.31 -3.87
CA PRO A 43 -4.55 14.56 -4.43
C PRO A 43 -5.92 14.95 -3.87
N PRO A 44 -6.32 16.23 -3.97
CA PRO A 44 -7.52 16.78 -3.32
C PRO A 44 -8.83 16.04 -3.64
N ILE A 45 -9.00 15.54 -4.86
CA ILE A 45 -10.18 14.75 -5.24
C ILE A 45 -10.15 13.40 -4.54
N ALA A 46 -8.99 12.72 -4.51
CA ALA A 46 -8.85 11.44 -3.85
C ALA A 46 -9.01 11.55 -2.32
N GLU A 47 -8.61 12.68 -1.70
CA GLU A 47 -8.89 12.93 -0.27
C GLU A 47 -10.39 13.04 0.03
N LYS A 48 -11.19 13.62 -0.86
CA LYS A 48 -12.66 13.63 -0.71
C LYS A 48 -13.24 12.22 -0.79
N LEU A 49 -12.73 11.39 -1.70
CA LEU A 49 -13.13 9.98 -1.80
C LEU A 49 -12.68 9.17 -0.57
N ARG A 50 -11.50 9.46 -0.03
CA ARG A 50 -11.02 8.89 1.23
C ARG A 50 -11.98 9.17 2.39
N ALA A 51 -12.46 10.41 2.51
CA ALA A 51 -13.40 10.78 3.56
C ALA A 51 -14.68 9.93 3.51
N ILE A 52 -15.20 9.64 2.31
CA ILE A 52 -16.36 8.76 2.13
C ILE A 52 -16.02 7.31 2.51
N LEU A 53 -14.86 6.79 2.09
CA LEU A 53 -14.45 5.41 2.32
C LEU A 53 -14.24 5.07 3.80
N LEU A 54 -13.66 6.01 4.56
CA LEU A 54 -13.23 5.77 5.93
C LEU A 54 -14.27 6.18 6.97
N ASP A 55 -15.32 6.93 6.58
CA ASP A 55 -16.37 7.39 7.49
C ASP A 55 -17.13 6.19 8.10
N PRO A 56 -17.08 6.01 9.45
CA PRO A 56 -17.83 4.95 10.14
C PRO A 56 -19.35 5.06 9.97
N ALA A 57 -19.87 6.22 9.58
CA ALA A 57 -21.29 6.40 9.31
C ALA A 57 -21.76 5.67 8.03
N ASN A 58 -20.84 5.34 7.10
CA ASN A 58 -21.15 4.69 5.83
C ASN A 58 -21.10 3.15 5.94
N LYS A 59 -21.71 2.58 6.97
CA LYS A 59 -21.69 1.11 7.23
C LYS A 59 -22.38 0.29 6.16
N GLU A 60 -23.40 0.84 5.51
CA GLU A 60 -24.18 0.21 4.45
C GLU A 60 -23.48 0.23 3.07
N MET A 61 -22.27 0.78 2.98
CA MET A 61 -21.55 0.84 1.71
C MET A 61 -21.36 -0.56 1.13
N HIS A 62 -21.94 -0.79 -0.05
CA HIS A 62 -21.81 -2.07 -0.75
C HIS A 62 -20.37 -2.31 -1.20
N ALA A 63 -19.91 -3.56 -1.14
CA ALA A 63 -18.52 -3.94 -1.46
C ALA A 63 -18.06 -3.47 -2.85
N VAL A 64 -18.93 -3.54 -3.86
CA VAL A 64 -18.61 -3.06 -5.22
C VAL A 64 -18.46 -1.52 -5.24
N THR A 65 -19.31 -0.79 -4.51
CA THR A 65 -19.19 0.66 -4.36
C THR A 65 -17.86 1.03 -3.70
N GLU A 66 -17.49 0.34 -2.62
CA GLU A 66 -16.19 0.49 -1.95
C GLU A 66 -15.04 0.32 -2.94
N MET A 67 -15.00 -0.79 -3.67
CA MET A 67 -13.98 -1.09 -4.68
C MET A 67 -13.87 0.00 -5.75
N LEU A 68 -15.01 0.47 -6.28
CA LEU A 68 -15.03 1.50 -7.32
C LEU A 68 -14.54 2.86 -6.81
N ILE A 69 -14.85 3.23 -5.57
CA ILE A 69 -14.36 4.47 -4.96
C ILE A 69 -12.83 4.39 -4.74
N TYR A 70 -12.32 3.24 -4.28
CA TYR A 70 -10.86 3.01 -4.20
C TYR A 70 -10.20 3.15 -5.56
N ALA A 71 -10.75 2.53 -6.59
CA ALA A 71 -10.21 2.59 -7.95
C ALA A 71 -10.26 4.01 -8.54
N ALA A 72 -11.33 4.77 -8.27
CA ALA A 72 -11.45 6.17 -8.71
C ALA A 72 -10.40 7.07 -8.05
N GLY A 73 -10.19 6.94 -6.73
CA GLY A 73 -9.16 7.67 -6.00
C GLY A 73 -7.75 7.33 -6.49
N ARG A 74 -7.50 6.05 -6.74
CA ARG A 74 -6.24 5.53 -7.31
C ARG A 74 -5.97 6.09 -8.70
N ALA A 75 -6.98 6.10 -9.59
CA ALA A 75 -6.84 6.69 -10.92
C ALA A 75 -6.41 8.15 -10.86
N GLN A 76 -6.98 8.94 -9.93
CA GLN A 76 -6.61 10.33 -9.72
C GLN A 76 -5.18 10.45 -9.18
N ASN A 77 -4.80 9.66 -8.18
CA ASN A 77 -3.47 9.66 -7.58
C ASN A 77 -2.38 9.31 -8.61
N VAL A 78 -2.63 8.29 -9.42
CA VAL A 78 -1.70 7.87 -10.48
C VAL A 78 -1.45 8.99 -11.48
N ARG A 79 -2.50 9.63 -11.99
CA ARG A 79 -2.39 10.66 -13.04
C ARG A 79 -1.84 11.99 -12.54
N GLU A 80 -2.15 12.36 -11.30
CA GLU A 80 -1.79 13.68 -10.76
C GLU A 80 -0.46 13.68 -10.01
N ILE A 81 -0.08 12.56 -9.37
CA ILE A 81 1.11 12.48 -8.54
C ILE A 81 2.13 11.46 -9.06
N VAL A 82 1.71 10.19 -9.22
CA VAL A 82 2.66 9.08 -9.41
C VAL A 82 3.34 9.17 -10.79
N GLU A 83 2.57 9.21 -11.87
CA GLU A 83 3.12 9.25 -13.23
C GLU A 83 4.00 10.48 -13.46
N PRO A 84 3.57 11.71 -13.11
CA PRO A 84 4.42 12.90 -13.31
C PRO A 84 5.74 12.84 -12.52
N ALA A 85 5.74 12.30 -11.30
CA ALA A 85 6.94 12.14 -10.50
C ALA A 85 7.90 11.11 -11.14
N LEU A 86 7.37 9.97 -11.59
CA LEU A 86 8.16 8.96 -12.30
C LEU A 86 8.76 9.49 -13.61
N GLU A 87 8.02 10.33 -14.34
CA GLU A 87 8.52 10.97 -15.56
C GLU A 87 9.69 11.94 -15.27
N ARG A 88 9.66 12.63 -14.13
CA ARG A 88 10.79 13.47 -13.67
C ARG A 88 11.99 12.66 -13.16
N GLY A 89 11.89 11.33 -13.08
CA GLY A 89 12.96 10.46 -12.59
C GLY A 89 13.01 10.36 -11.07
N GLU A 90 11.97 10.74 -10.37
CA GLU A 90 11.88 10.70 -8.89
C GLU A 90 11.59 9.28 -8.37
N ILE A 91 11.96 9.05 -7.12
CA ILE A 91 11.53 7.86 -6.38
C ILE A 91 10.13 8.12 -5.84
N VAL A 92 9.14 7.34 -6.27
CA VAL A 92 7.79 7.44 -5.73
C VAL A 92 7.57 6.37 -4.68
N ILE A 93 7.20 6.78 -3.47
CA ILE A 93 6.81 5.90 -2.37
C ILE A 93 5.31 6.08 -2.15
N CYS A 94 4.54 4.99 -2.22
CA CYS A 94 3.10 5.02 -1.98
C CYS A 94 2.73 4.11 -0.79
N ASP A 95 2.09 4.68 0.23
CA ASP A 95 1.49 3.91 1.32
C ASP A 95 0.19 3.30 0.82
N ARG A 96 0.20 2.01 0.53
CA ARG A 96 -0.82 1.20 -0.14
C ARG A 96 -1.01 1.54 -1.64
N TYR A 97 -1.36 0.51 -2.41
CA TYR A 97 -1.67 0.60 -3.83
C TYR A 97 -2.64 -0.51 -4.26
N VAL A 98 -2.52 -1.02 -5.49
CA VAL A 98 -3.39 -2.07 -6.05
C VAL A 98 -3.40 -3.33 -5.18
N ASP A 99 -2.26 -3.72 -4.61
CA ASP A 99 -2.14 -4.92 -3.79
C ASP A 99 -3.03 -4.85 -2.53
N SER A 100 -3.23 -3.63 -1.95
CA SER A 100 -4.26 -3.42 -0.92
C SER A 100 -5.67 -3.74 -1.43
N SER A 101 -6.04 -3.30 -2.63
CA SER A 101 -7.38 -3.62 -3.17
C SER A 101 -7.56 -5.11 -3.44
N ILE A 102 -6.53 -5.79 -3.93
CA ILE A 102 -6.57 -7.26 -4.07
C ILE A 102 -6.78 -7.91 -2.69
N ALA A 103 -6.02 -7.51 -1.68
CA ALA A 103 -6.15 -8.08 -0.35
C ALA A 103 -7.52 -7.76 0.30
N TYR A 104 -7.93 -6.49 0.30
CA TYR A 104 -9.15 -6.05 1.01
C TYR A 104 -10.44 -6.34 0.24
N GLN A 105 -10.51 -6.00 -1.06
CA GLN A 105 -11.74 -6.13 -1.83
C GLN A 105 -11.86 -7.51 -2.50
N ALA A 106 -10.77 -8.08 -3.09
CA ALA A 106 -10.89 -9.40 -3.72
C ALA A 106 -11.00 -10.52 -2.67
N TYR A 107 -10.12 -10.53 -1.66
CA TYR A 107 -10.13 -11.55 -0.61
C TYR A 107 -11.05 -11.17 0.57
N GLY A 108 -10.85 -10.01 1.17
CA GLY A 108 -11.61 -9.56 2.33
C GLY A 108 -13.12 -9.50 2.07
N ARG A 109 -13.53 -8.83 0.97
CA ARG A 109 -14.94 -8.69 0.54
C ARG A 109 -15.42 -9.85 -0.37
N GLY A 110 -14.53 -10.69 -0.87
CA GLY A 110 -14.88 -11.82 -1.73
C GLY A 110 -15.26 -11.42 -3.16
N LEU A 111 -14.79 -10.28 -3.67
CA LEU A 111 -15.11 -9.80 -5.03
C LEU A 111 -14.29 -10.49 -6.13
N GLY A 112 -13.24 -11.25 -5.78
CA GLY A 112 -12.48 -12.04 -6.74
C GLY A 112 -11.77 -11.24 -7.82
N GLU A 113 -11.69 -11.82 -9.03
CA GLU A 113 -10.87 -11.31 -10.15
C GLU A 113 -11.29 -9.93 -10.67
N MET A 114 -12.55 -9.54 -10.51
CA MET A 114 -13.07 -8.23 -10.93
C MET A 114 -12.23 -7.08 -10.36
N VAL A 115 -11.69 -7.24 -9.14
CA VAL A 115 -10.86 -6.21 -8.50
C VAL A 115 -9.58 -5.95 -9.31
N ALA A 116 -8.93 -6.99 -9.79
CA ALA A 116 -7.71 -6.85 -10.60
C ALA A 116 -8.01 -6.14 -11.93
N GLU A 117 -9.11 -6.51 -12.61
CA GLU A 117 -9.49 -5.88 -13.88
C GLU A 117 -9.80 -4.39 -13.71
N VAL A 118 -10.63 -4.03 -12.72
CA VAL A 118 -10.98 -2.63 -12.45
C VAL A 118 -9.73 -1.79 -12.14
N ASN A 119 -8.83 -2.31 -11.32
CA ASN A 119 -7.60 -1.60 -10.96
C ASN A 119 -6.62 -1.50 -12.12
N HIS A 120 -6.51 -2.52 -12.97
CA HIS A 120 -5.70 -2.45 -14.18
C HIS A 120 -6.16 -1.30 -15.09
N ARG A 121 -7.46 -1.14 -15.29
CA ARG A 121 -8.04 -0.02 -16.06
C ARG A 121 -7.82 1.34 -15.38
N ALA A 122 -8.02 1.41 -14.06
CA ALA A 122 -7.86 2.64 -13.29
C ALA A 122 -6.42 3.19 -13.34
N THR A 123 -5.43 2.29 -13.32
CA THR A 123 -3.99 2.63 -13.29
C THR A 123 -3.32 2.68 -14.66
N GLY A 124 -4.04 2.29 -15.74
CA GLY A 124 -3.41 2.09 -17.04
C GLY A 124 -2.36 0.98 -17.04
N GLY A 125 -2.46 0.03 -16.11
CA GLY A 125 -1.52 -1.08 -15.95
C GLY A 125 -0.21 -0.70 -15.24
N LEU A 126 -0.11 0.50 -14.65
CA LEU A 126 1.07 0.91 -13.88
C LEU A 126 1.27 -0.03 -12.68
N ARG A 127 2.46 -0.61 -12.59
CA ARG A 127 2.86 -1.55 -11.52
C ARG A 127 4.06 -1.00 -10.75
N PRO A 128 4.13 -1.26 -9.43
CA PRO A 128 5.32 -0.96 -8.65
C PRO A 128 6.54 -1.78 -9.12
N ASP A 129 7.72 -1.19 -9.05
CA ASP A 129 8.99 -1.89 -9.25
C ASP A 129 9.30 -2.79 -8.05
N LEU A 130 8.85 -2.39 -6.84
CA LEU A 130 8.97 -3.13 -5.60
C LEU A 130 7.79 -2.86 -4.70
N THR A 131 7.21 -3.89 -4.11
CA THR A 131 6.24 -3.80 -3.00
C THR A 131 6.83 -4.45 -1.76
N ILE A 132 6.82 -3.74 -0.64
CA ILE A 132 7.19 -4.25 0.68
C ILE A 132 5.92 -4.53 1.46
N TRP A 133 5.68 -5.78 1.80
CA TRP A 133 4.58 -6.18 2.67
C TRP A 133 5.06 -6.40 4.08
N LEU A 134 4.68 -5.53 5.00
CA LEU A 134 4.89 -5.66 6.43
C LEU A 134 3.84 -6.62 7.00
N ASP A 135 4.25 -7.88 7.14
CA ASP A 135 3.35 -8.94 7.60
C ASP A 135 3.31 -9.00 9.12
N ILE A 136 2.11 -8.79 9.66
CA ILE A 136 1.82 -8.92 11.08
C ILE A 136 0.49 -9.64 11.26
N ASP A 137 0.38 -10.40 12.33
CA ASP A 137 -0.90 -10.98 12.74
C ASP A 137 -1.93 -9.87 13.02
N PRO A 138 -3.20 -10.01 12.55
CA PRO A 138 -4.20 -8.96 12.68
C PRO A 138 -4.49 -8.54 14.12
N GLU A 139 -4.48 -9.46 15.09
CA GLU A 139 -4.73 -9.14 16.49
C GLU A 139 -3.57 -8.34 17.08
N THR A 140 -2.33 -8.75 16.75
CA THR A 140 -1.12 -8.03 17.14
C THR A 140 -1.08 -6.62 16.53
N GLY A 141 -1.42 -6.51 15.24
CA GLY A 141 -1.50 -5.22 14.54
C GLY A 141 -2.54 -4.30 15.18
N LYS A 142 -3.75 -4.82 15.43
CA LYS A 142 -4.82 -4.08 16.10
C LYS A 142 -4.41 -3.61 17.50
N ALA A 143 -3.75 -4.46 18.28
CA ALA A 143 -3.25 -4.09 19.61
C ALA A 143 -2.23 -2.94 19.57
N ARG A 144 -1.35 -2.91 18.55
CA ARG A 144 -0.40 -1.82 18.34
C ARG A 144 -1.07 -0.51 17.88
N ALA A 145 -2.11 -0.60 17.05
CA ALA A 145 -2.84 0.56 16.53
C ALA A 145 -3.82 1.18 17.54
N ALA A 146 -4.27 0.44 18.57
CA ALA A 146 -5.34 0.81 19.50
C ALA A 146 -5.09 2.08 20.34
N HIS A 147 -3.92 2.70 20.24
CA HIS A 147 -3.55 3.84 21.08
C HIS A 147 -3.73 5.21 20.41
N ASP A 148 -4.02 5.28 19.11
CA ASP A 148 -3.82 6.56 18.40
C ASP A 148 -5.09 7.31 17.97
N LYS A 149 -6.25 6.68 17.79
CA LYS A 149 -7.50 7.35 17.34
C LYS A 149 -8.70 6.40 17.29
N ASP A 150 -9.88 6.97 17.11
CA ASP A 150 -11.08 6.20 16.82
C ASP A 150 -10.91 5.39 15.52
N PRO A 151 -11.28 4.09 15.55
CA PRO A 151 -11.10 3.21 14.39
C PRO A 151 -12.01 3.64 13.23
N ASP A 152 -11.44 3.65 12.02
CA ASP A 152 -12.19 3.90 10.80
C ASP A 152 -13.11 2.71 10.42
N ARG A 153 -13.89 2.88 9.35
CA ARG A 153 -14.85 1.87 8.90
C ARG A 153 -14.22 0.50 8.60
N LEU A 154 -13.01 0.46 8.06
CA LEU A 154 -12.32 -0.80 7.74
C LEU A 154 -11.62 -1.38 8.97
N GLU A 155 -11.08 -0.55 9.84
CA GLU A 155 -10.48 -0.97 11.12
C GLU A 155 -11.54 -1.62 12.05
N GLN A 156 -12.83 -1.27 11.88
CA GLN A 156 -13.96 -1.85 12.63
C GLN A 156 -14.40 -3.24 12.11
N GLU A 157 -13.84 -3.71 10.99
CA GLU A 157 -14.18 -5.04 10.46
C GLU A 157 -13.74 -6.18 11.38
N SER A 158 -14.35 -7.33 11.20
CA SER A 158 -14.08 -8.51 12.03
C SER A 158 -12.65 -9.04 11.86
N THR A 159 -12.14 -9.73 12.89
CA THR A 159 -10.85 -10.44 12.80
C THR A 159 -10.80 -11.39 11.60
N SER A 160 -11.92 -12.09 11.30
CA SER A 160 -11.99 -12.99 10.14
C SER A 160 -11.85 -12.24 8.80
N PHE A 161 -12.33 -11.01 8.69
CA PHE A 161 -12.08 -10.16 7.53
C PHE A 161 -10.59 -9.86 7.37
N HIS A 162 -9.93 -9.39 8.43
CA HIS A 162 -8.49 -9.08 8.41
C HIS A 162 -7.62 -10.33 8.18
N THR A 163 -8.06 -11.51 8.64
CA THR A 163 -7.39 -12.78 8.32
C THR A 163 -7.42 -13.06 6.82
N ARG A 164 -8.59 -12.92 6.17
CA ARG A 164 -8.70 -13.06 4.70
C ARG A 164 -7.86 -12.01 3.95
N VAL A 165 -7.79 -10.78 4.46
CA VAL A 165 -6.89 -9.74 3.89
C VAL A 165 -5.42 -10.20 3.94
N ARG A 166 -4.97 -10.73 5.07
CA ARG A 166 -3.60 -11.26 5.21
C ARG A 166 -3.34 -12.44 4.27
N GLU A 167 -4.33 -13.34 4.11
CA GLU A 167 -4.27 -14.45 3.12
C GLU A 167 -4.15 -13.91 1.69
N GLY A 168 -4.85 -12.81 1.37
CA GLY A 168 -4.74 -12.12 0.09
C GLY A 168 -3.31 -11.63 -0.18
N TYR A 169 -2.69 -10.96 0.77
CA TYR A 169 -1.29 -10.55 0.66
C TYR A 169 -0.33 -11.73 0.52
N ALA A 170 -0.55 -12.81 1.29
CA ALA A 170 0.27 -14.02 1.19
C ALA A 170 0.15 -14.69 -0.18
N SER A 171 -1.04 -14.66 -0.78
CA SER A 171 -1.26 -15.15 -2.14
C SER A 171 -0.50 -14.33 -3.18
N ILE A 172 -0.51 -12.99 -3.06
CA ILE A 172 0.25 -12.11 -3.95
C ILE A 172 1.76 -12.36 -3.81
N ALA A 173 2.28 -12.47 -2.58
CA ALA A 173 3.68 -12.73 -2.31
C ALA A 173 4.15 -14.05 -2.95
N LYS A 174 3.30 -15.08 -2.92
CA LYS A 174 3.57 -16.37 -3.57
C LYS A 174 3.55 -16.29 -5.08
N ALA A 175 2.66 -15.49 -5.65
CA ALA A 175 2.50 -15.34 -7.10
C ALA A 175 3.58 -14.44 -7.73
N GLU A 176 4.08 -13.44 -6.99
CA GLU A 176 4.97 -12.41 -7.49
C GLU A 176 6.20 -12.17 -6.59
N PRO A 177 6.99 -13.21 -6.26
CA PRO A 177 8.07 -13.13 -5.27
C PRO A 177 9.19 -12.16 -5.66
N GLU A 178 9.36 -11.88 -6.95
CA GLU A 178 10.38 -10.92 -7.42
C GLU A 178 10.00 -9.47 -7.12
N ARG A 179 8.73 -9.12 -7.23
CA ARG A 179 8.22 -7.77 -7.02
C ARG A 179 7.73 -7.55 -5.58
N PHE A 180 7.09 -8.55 -4.99
CA PHE A 180 6.36 -8.44 -3.73
C PHE A 180 7.14 -9.14 -2.61
N LYS A 181 7.80 -8.35 -1.76
CA LYS A 181 8.68 -8.84 -0.69
C LYS A 181 7.97 -8.82 0.66
N ARG A 182 7.83 -9.97 1.27
CA ARG A 182 7.30 -10.11 2.63
C ARG A 182 8.41 -9.80 3.64
N VAL A 183 8.10 -8.96 4.62
CA VAL A 183 8.94 -8.63 5.79
C VAL A 183 8.15 -8.93 7.05
N ASP A 184 8.74 -9.68 7.96
CA ASP A 184 8.13 -9.95 9.28
C ASP A 184 8.12 -8.67 10.11
N ALA A 185 6.93 -8.12 10.35
CA ALA A 185 6.75 -6.88 11.11
C ALA A 185 6.67 -7.09 12.64
N THR A 186 7.00 -8.28 13.15
CA THR A 186 7.07 -8.55 14.60
C THR A 186 8.39 -8.10 15.23
N GLY A 187 9.45 -7.98 14.43
CA GLY A 187 10.77 -7.53 14.84
C GLY A 187 10.83 -6.09 15.33
N THR A 188 12.02 -5.65 15.71
CA THR A 188 12.31 -4.25 16.05
C THR A 188 12.27 -3.36 14.80
N VAL A 189 12.12 -2.05 15.00
CA VAL A 189 12.11 -1.07 13.90
C VAL A 189 13.38 -1.17 13.06
N ASP A 190 14.53 -1.40 13.70
CA ASP A 190 15.83 -1.47 13.01
C ASP A 190 15.99 -2.78 12.23
N GLU A 191 15.58 -3.93 12.78
CA GLU A 191 15.62 -5.21 12.07
C GLU A 191 14.75 -5.16 10.81
N ILE A 192 13.53 -4.63 10.91
CA ILE A 192 12.62 -4.44 9.78
C ILE A 192 13.24 -3.49 8.75
N LYS A 193 13.81 -2.36 9.19
CA LYS A 193 14.49 -1.39 8.32
C LYS A 193 15.65 -2.05 7.55
N ASP A 194 16.50 -2.82 8.24
CA ASP A 194 17.68 -3.43 7.64
C ASP A 194 17.28 -4.47 6.57
N GLU A 195 16.19 -5.21 6.79
CA GLU A 195 15.64 -6.11 5.78
C GLU A 195 15.09 -5.36 4.56
N ILE A 196 14.35 -4.27 4.78
CA ILE A 196 13.85 -3.42 3.70
C ILE A 196 15.01 -2.83 2.90
N PHE A 197 16.03 -2.29 3.57
CA PHE A 197 17.18 -1.66 2.90
C PHE A 197 17.93 -2.65 1.99
N ARG A 198 18.04 -3.91 2.37
CA ARG A 198 18.60 -4.95 1.52
C ARG A 198 17.84 -5.08 0.19
N PHE A 199 16.50 -5.09 0.21
CA PHE A 199 15.70 -5.12 -1.01
C PHE A 199 15.83 -3.83 -1.85
N LEU A 200 15.96 -2.67 -1.19
CA LEU A 200 16.20 -1.41 -1.89
C LEU A 200 17.57 -1.36 -2.57
N GLU A 201 18.61 -1.87 -1.92
CA GLU A 201 19.95 -1.97 -2.51
C GLU A 201 19.99 -2.90 -3.71
N GLU A 202 19.31 -4.07 -3.62
CA GLU A 202 19.16 -4.99 -4.74
C GLU A 202 18.44 -4.32 -5.93
N LEU A 203 17.35 -3.60 -5.66
CA LEU A 203 16.60 -2.86 -6.67
C LEU A 203 17.46 -1.76 -7.30
N CYS A 204 18.15 -0.94 -6.52
CA CYS A 204 19.04 0.11 -7.00
C CYS A 204 20.13 -0.47 -7.90
N LYS A 205 20.80 -1.54 -7.47
CA LYS A 205 21.82 -2.23 -8.25
C LYS A 205 21.28 -2.75 -9.58
N ALA A 206 20.08 -3.35 -9.58
CA ALA A 206 19.45 -3.85 -10.81
C ALA A 206 19.07 -2.73 -11.79
N ARG A 207 18.87 -1.51 -11.29
CA ARG A 207 18.51 -0.32 -12.09
C ARG A 207 19.70 0.59 -12.41
N GLY A 208 20.93 0.25 -11.94
CA GLY A 208 22.12 1.05 -12.15
C GLY A 208 22.14 2.39 -11.39
N LEU A 209 21.54 2.42 -10.20
CA LEU A 209 21.44 3.58 -9.32
C LEU A 209 22.39 3.46 -8.13
#